data_501d6a97ca03b1aad1697afb71a367f8
#
_entry.id   501d6a97ca03b1aad1697afb71a367f8
#
_cell.length_a   1.000
_cell.length_b   1.000
_cell.length_c   1.000
_cell.angle_alpha   90.00
_cell.angle_beta   90.00
_cell.angle_gamma   90.00
#
_symmetry.space_group_name_H-M   'P 1'
#
loop_
_entity.id
_entity.type
_entity.pdbx_description
1 polymer ?
#
loop_
_entity_poly.entity_id
_entity_poly.type
_entity_poly.pdbx_seq_one_letter_code
_entity_poly.pdbx_strand_id
1 'polypeptide(L)'
;LAKTLKADEILSTKNEKEKNLLNIVEEMAIASNMPMPRVFIMRYEPSINAMASGERFGYDDECVAIFITQGALEHFSRDELQGVIAHEFSHAFHGDVALNLKIFSLIFGLTFAMILGESFFRASLKSSRSRSKNKGGVIIIALIALVFYGLGLLGQIFAKILQSAISRQKEFLADASSVQYTRNISGIKSALKRIKILQTN
;
A
#
# COMPACT_ATOMS: atom_id res chain seq x y z
N LEU A 1 -4.29 13.41 4.27
CA LEU A 1 -3.73 12.92 3.01
C LEU A 1 -4.09 13.87 1.86
N ALA A 2 -5.37 14.22 1.62
CA ALA A 2 -5.77 15.09 0.52
C ALA A 2 -5.02 16.44 0.51
N LYS A 3 -4.90 17.11 1.66
CA LYS A 3 -4.13 18.36 1.79
C LYS A 3 -2.64 18.18 1.48
N THR A 4 -2.06 17.06 1.90
CA THR A 4 -0.64 16.75 1.64
C THR A 4 -0.39 16.50 0.15
N LEU A 5 -1.32 15.85 -0.53
CA LEU A 5 -1.28 15.56 -1.96
C LEU A 5 -1.77 16.73 -2.84
N LYS A 6 -2.21 17.84 -2.25
CA LYS A 6 -2.83 18.98 -2.96
C LYS A 6 -3.94 18.51 -3.90
N ALA A 7 -4.77 17.60 -3.43
CA ALA A 7 -5.84 17.00 -4.17
C ALA A 7 -7.18 17.71 -3.87
N ASP A 8 -7.92 18.02 -4.91
CA ASP A 8 -9.22 18.68 -4.84
C ASP A 8 -10.34 17.64 -4.86
N GLU A 9 -11.27 17.73 -3.92
CA GLU A 9 -12.44 16.86 -3.89
C GLU A 9 -13.43 17.26 -4.97
N ILE A 10 -14.00 16.27 -5.65
CA ILE A 10 -15.03 16.47 -6.65
C ILE A 10 -16.37 16.00 -6.07
N LEU A 11 -17.26 16.97 -5.79
CA LEU A 11 -18.63 16.68 -5.38
C LEU A 11 -19.62 16.84 -6.55
N SER A 12 -19.40 17.85 -7.38
CA SER A 12 -20.16 18.08 -8.61
C SER A 12 -19.31 18.90 -9.58
N THR A 13 -19.43 18.63 -10.88
CA THR A 13 -18.59 19.30 -11.88
C THR A 13 -19.34 19.50 -13.19
N LYS A 14 -18.92 20.54 -13.94
CA LYS A 14 -19.36 20.79 -15.33
C LYS A 14 -18.38 20.17 -16.34
N ASN A 15 -17.21 19.70 -15.87
CA ASN A 15 -16.20 19.07 -16.72
C ASN A 15 -16.64 17.65 -17.07
N GLU A 16 -16.75 17.35 -18.35
CA GLU A 16 -17.17 16.03 -18.85
C GLU A 16 -16.28 14.86 -18.37
N LYS A 17 -14.96 15.06 -18.31
CA LYS A 17 -14.04 14.03 -17.86
C LYS A 17 -14.20 13.72 -16.38
N GLU A 18 -14.38 14.74 -15.55
CA GLU A 18 -14.64 14.58 -14.12
C GLU A 18 -16.00 13.93 -13.87
N LYS A 19 -17.01 14.30 -14.68
CA LYS A 19 -18.33 13.69 -14.61
C LYS A 19 -18.28 12.20 -14.99
N ASN A 20 -17.52 11.86 -16.02
CA ASN A 20 -17.29 10.46 -16.40
C ASN A 20 -16.58 9.68 -15.29
N LEU A 21 -15.60 10.29 -14.61
CA LEU A 21 -14.95 9.69 -13.46
C LEU A 21 -15.94 9.40 -12.33
N LEU A 22 -16.76 10.38 -11.94
CA LEU A 22 -17.77 10.18 -10.90
C LEU A 22 -18.76 9.06 -11.26
N ASN A 23 -19.22 9.02 -12.50
CA ASN A 23 -20.10 7.96 -12.98
C ASN A 23 -19.44 6.57 -12.90
N ILE A 24 -18.15 6.48 -13.28
CA ILE A 24 -17.40 5.23 -13.18
C ILE A 24 -17.26 4.78 -11.72
N VAL A 25 -16.94 5.70 -10.83
CA VAL A 25 -16.83 5.40 -9.40
C VAL A 25 -18.16 4.92 -8.82
N GLU A 26 -19.27 5.57 -9.19
CA GLU A 26 -20.61 5.16 -8.80
C GLU A 26 -20.97 3.76 -9.35
N GLU A 27 -20.71 3.51 -10.65
CA GLU A 27 -20.88 2.18 -11.25
C GLU A 27 -20.11 1.10 -10.48
N MET A 28 -18.86 1.38 -10.07
CA MET A 28 -18.04 0.44 -9.31
C MET A 28 -18.53 0.26 -7.88
N ALA A 29 -19.00 1.30 -7.22
CA ALA A 29 -19.61 1.24 -5.90
C ALA A 29 -20.85 0.32 -5.91
N ILE A 30 -21.71 0.48 -6.91
CA ILE A 30 -22.89 -0.38 -7.10
C ILE A 30 -22.48 -1.82 -7.41
N ALA A 31 -21.55 -2.03 -8.36
CA ALA A 31 -21.11 -3.36 -8.77
C ALA A 31 -20.44 -4.16 -7.64
N SER A 32 -19.74 -3.49 -6.73
CA SER A 32 -19.07 -4.09 -5.58
C SER A 32 -19.93 -4.13 -4.31
N ASN A 33 -21.13 -3.57 -4.36
CA ASN A 33 -22.02 -3.39 -3.19
C ASN A 33 -21.33 -2.63 -2.03
N MET A 34 -20.65 -1.53 -2.39
CA MET A 34 -19.92 -0.70 -1.46
C MET A 34 -20.47 0.73 -1.46
N PRO A 35 -20.35 1.47 -0.34
CA PRO A 35 -20.70 2.89 -0.33
C PRO A 35 -19.80 3.66 -1.31
N MET A 36 -20.34 4.74 -1.88
CA MET A 36 -19.58 5.57 -2.81
C MET A 36 -18.43 6.26 -2.07
N PRO A 37 -17.18 6.05 -2.48
CA PRO A 37 -16.04 6.71 -1.88
C PRO A 37 -15.97 8.18 -2.27
N ARG A 38 -15.25 8.97 -1.50
CA ARG A 38 -14.90 10.34 -1.88
C ARG A 38 -13.88 10.32 -3.01
N VAL A 39 -14.06 11.20 -3.99
CA VAL A 39 -13.20 11.25 -5.19
C VAL A 39 -12.38 12.54 -5.17
N PHE A 40 -11.08 12.40 -5.36
CA PHE A 40 -10.12 13.49 -5.36
C PHE A 40 -9.28 13.50 -6.63
N ILE A 41 -9.03 14.70 -7.19
CA ILE A 41 -8.10 14.87 -8.31
C ILE A 41 -6.84 15.59 -7.85
N MET A 42 -5.69 15.05 -8.18
CA MET A 42 -4.37 15.67 -8.04
C MET A 42 -4.08 16.49 -9.31
N ARG A 43 -4.58 17.74 -9.35
CA ARG A 43 -4.55 18.59 -10.56
C ARG A 43 -3.16 18.95 -11.04
N TYR A 44 -2.20 19.01 -10.13
CA TYR A 44 -0.81 19.40 -10.43
C TYR A 44 0.09 18.20 -10.75
N GLU A 45 -0.48 16.99 -10.80
CA GLU A 45 0.27 15.77 -11.05
C GLU A 45 0.01 15.27 -12.49
N PRO A 46 0.98 15.48 -13.41
CA PRO A 46 0.84 15.07 -14.81
C PRO A 46 1.10 13.57 -15.04
N SER A 47 1.66 12.87 -14.07
CA SER A 47 1.85 11.42 -14.19
C SER A 47 0.53 10.67 -14.27
N ILE A 48 0.56 9.45 -14.79
CA ILE A 48 -0.61 8.59 -14.86
C ILE A 48 -0.62 7.69 -13.64
N ASN A 49 -1.49 8.01 -12.67
CA ASN A 49 -1.62 7.23 -11.46
C ASN A 49 -3.04 7.33 -10.88
N ALA A 50 -3.44 6.29 -10.13
CA ALA A 50 -4.62 6.28 -9.28
C ALA A 50 -4.29 5.53 -7.99
N MET A 51 -4.98 5.83 -6.91
CA MET A 51 -4.83 5.13 -5.64
C MET A 51 -6.11 5.16 -4.83
N ALA A 52 -6.41 4.08 -4.13
CA ALA A 52 -7.38 4.05 -3.06
C ALA A 52 -6.70 4.28 -1.71
N SER A 53 -7.30 5.08 -0.84
CA SER A 53 -6.82 5.33 0.51
C SER A 53 -7.98 5.22 1.49
N GLY A 54 -7.71 4.60 2.64
CA GLY A 54 -8.68 4.42 3.71
C GLY A 54 -8.61 3.02 4.30
N GLU A 55 -9.28 2.82 5.42
CA GLU A 55 -9.48 1.50 6.01
C GLU A 55 -10.66 0.81 5.32
N ARG A 56 -10.70 -0.52 5.45
CA ARG A 56 -11.74 -1.38 4.90
C ARG A 56 -13.13 -0.75 5.10
N PHE A 57 -13.96 -0.78 4.07
CA PHE A 57 -15.37 -0.39 4.15
C PHE A 57 -16.05 -1.03 5.37
N GLY A 58 -16.19 -0.27 6.42
CA GLY A 58 -16.87 -0.62 7.66
C GLY A 58 -17.69 0.59 8.10
N TYR A 59 -18.56 0.49 8.99
CA TYR A 59 -19.59 1.37 9.53
C TYR A 59 -19.49 2.92 9.41
N ASP A 60 -18.36 3.48 8.95
CA ASP A 60 -18.18 4.91 8.70
C ASP A 60 -17.88 5.14 7.21
N ASP A 61 -18.83 5.71 6.48
CA ASP A 61 -18.78 6.02 5.03
C ASP A 61 -17.66 6.99 4.63
N GLU A 62 -16.99 7.63 5.57
CA GLU A 62 -15.96 8.65 5.33
C GLU A 62 -14.53 8.09 5.15
N CYS A 63 -14.33 6.79 5.35
CA CYS A 63 -12.98 6.23 5.47
C CYS A 63 -12.29 5.90 4.14
N VAL A 64 -13.01 5.82 3.02
CA VAL A 64 -12.41 5.47 1.73
C VAL A 64 -12.48 6.62 0.76
N ALA A 65 -11.34 6.90 0.14
CA ALA A 65 -11.18 7.92 -0.89
C ALA A 65 -10.40 7.36 -2.09
N ILE A 66 -10.85 7.72 -3.28
CA ILE A 66 -10.15 7.44 -4.54
C ILE A 66 -9.43 8.73 -4.97
N PHE A 67 -8.14 8.62 -5.21
CA PHE A 67 -7.30 9.70 -5.72
C PHE A 67 -6.90 9.37 -7.16
N ILE A 68 -7.04 10.33 -8.05
CA ILE A 68 -6.60 10.20 -9.44
C ILE A 68 -5.76 11.41 -9.84
N THR A 69 -4.74 11.19 -10.64
CA THR A 69 -3.92 12.28 -11.19
C THR A 69 -4.60 12.93 -12.39
N GLN A 70 -4.26 14.20 -12.62
CA GLN A 70 -4.72 14.92 -13.82
C GLN A 70 -4.28 14.19 -15.10
N GLY A 71 -3.05 13.68 -15.12
CA GLY A 71 -2.54 12.93 -16.26
C GLY A 71 -3.34 11.66 -16.56
N ALA A 72 -3.76 10.90 -15.54
CA ALA A 72 -4.61 9.74 -15.74
C ALA A 72 -5.97 10.12 -16.31
N LEU A 73 -6.60 11.18 -15.80
CA LEU A 73 -7.87 11.66 -16.27
C LEU A 73 -7.82 12.17 -17.73
N GLU A 74 -6.69 12.70 -18.16
CA GLU A 74 -6.50 13.23 -19.52
C GLU A 74 -6.19 12.16 -20.55
N HIS A 75 -5.41 11.14 -20.17
CA HIS A 75 -4.85 10.18 -21.11
C HIS A 75 -5.61 8.87 -21.20
N PHE A 76 -6.39 8.50 -20.17
CA PHE A 76 -7.18 7.27 -20.23
C PHE A 76 -8.48 7.46 -21.00
N SER A 77 -8.83 6.44 -21.79
CA SER A 77 -10.20 6.27 -22.28
C SER A 77 -11.13 5.88 -21.13
N ARG A 78 -12.45 5.95 -21.35
CA ARG A 78 -13.46 5.56 -20.35
C ARG A 78 -13.24 4.12 -19.88
N ASP A 79 -12.99 3.18 -20.79
CA ASP A 79 -12.79 1.76 -20.46
C ASP A 79 -11.49 1.52 -19.69
N GLU A 80 -10.42 2.22 -20.05
CA GLU A 80 -9.13 2.17 -19.32
C GLU A 80 -9.30 2.72 -17.91
N LEU A 81 -9.96 3.86 -17.78
CA LEU A 81 -10.24 4.49 -16.50
C LEU A 81 -11.12 3.60 -15.62
N GLN A 82 -12.16 2.99 -16.20
CA GLN A 82 -13.03 2.05 -15.49
C GLN A 82 -12.24 0.82 -14.99
N GLY A 83 -11.34 0.27 -15.79
CA GLY A 83 -10.49 -0.84 -15.39
C GLY A 83 -9.58 -0.48 -14.21
N VAL A 84 -8.94 0.69 -14.26
CA VAL A 84 -8.06 1.18 -13.19
C VAL A 84 -8.84 1.45 -11.90
N ILE A 85 -9.98 2.13 -11.99
CA ILE A 85 -10.82 2.42 -10.82
C ILE A 85 -11.34 1.11 -10.20
N ALA A 86 -11.76 0.13 -11.01
CA ALA A 86 -12.18 -1.17 -10.50
C ALA A 86 -11.06 -1.92 -9.77
N HIS A 87 -9.81 -1.81 -10.27
CA HIS A 87 -8.63 -2.36 -9.62
C HIS A 87 -8.40 -1.70 -8.24
N GLU A 88 -8.45 -0.37 -8.16
CA GLU A 88 -8.31 0.37 -6.90
C GLU A 88 -9.45 0.06 -5.91
N PHE A 89 -10.69 -0.09 -6.41
CA PHE A 89 -11.82 -0.55 -5.59
C PHE A 89 -11.57 -1.93 -4.99
N SER A 90 -10.94 -2.83 -5.73
CA SER A 90 -10.60 -4.15 -5.21
C SER A 90 -9.65 -4.08 -4.02
N HIS A 91 -8.61 -3.25 -4.10
CA HIS A 91 -7.68 -3.03 -2.98
C HIS A 91 -8.39 -2.49 -1.73
N ALA A 92 -9.30 -1.54 -1.91
CA ALA A 92 -10.11 -1.01 -0.82
C ALA A 92 -11.04 -2.08 -0.23
N PHE A 93 -11.72 -2.84 -1.09
CA PHE A 93 -12.65 -3.91 -0.69
C PHE A 93 -11.97 -5.01 0.14
N HIS A 94 -10.77 -5.43 -0.26
CA HIS A 94 -10.04 -6.49 0.44
C HIS A 94 -9.29 -6.00 1.69
N GLY A 95 -9.35 -4.71 1.99
CA GLY A 95 -8.72 -4.13 3.19
C GLY A 95 -7.20 -4.19 3.15
N ASP A 96 -6.62 -3.99 1.99
CA ASP A 96 -5.18 -4.10 1.73
C ASP A 96 -4.34 -3.15 2.57
N VAL A 97 -4.87 -1.96 2.90
CA VAL A 97 -4.20 -0.98 3.76
C VAL A 97 -4.02 -1.56 5.17
N ALA A 98 -5.07 -2.11 5.76
CA ALA A 98 -5.01 -2.70 7.10
C ALA A 98 -4.05 -3.90 7.17
N LEU A 99 -4.05 -4.73 6.12
CA LEU A 99 -3.12 -5.86 6.03
C LEU A 99 -1.68 -5.40 5.88
N ASN A 100 -1.41 -4.37 5.06
CA ASN A 100 -0.09 -3.78 4.94
C ASN A 100 0.42 -3.22 6.26
N LEU A 101 -0.42 -2.51 7.03
CA LEU A 101 -0.05 -2.00 8.35
C LEU A 101 0.35 -3.12 9.32
N LYS A 102 -0.37 -4.25 9.32
CA LYS A 102 -0.01 -5.42 10.13
C LYS A 102 1.35 -6.00 9.73
N ILE A 103 1.61 -6.11 8.43
CA ILE A 103 2.91 -6.60 7.92
C ILE A 103 4.03 -5.62 8.31
N PHE A 104 3.82 -4.31 8.16
CA PHE A 104 4.79 -3.29 8.59
C PHE A 104 5.06 -3.34 10.09
N SER A 105 4.03 -3.51 10.90
CA SER A 105 4.20 -3.63 12.36
C SER A 105 5.03 -4.85 12.73
N LEU A 106 4.82 -5.97 12.05
CA LEU A 106 5.63 -7.19 12.25
C LEU A 106 7.10 -6.96 11.85
N ILE A 107 7.34 -6.40 10.66
CA ILE A 107 8.69 -6.09 10.17
C ILE A 107 9.39 -5.12 11.12
N PHE A 108 8.68 -4.09 11.58
CA PHE A 108 9.23 -3.11 12.52
C PHE A 108 9.60 -3.76 13.86
N GLY A 109 8.73 -4.61 14.42
CA GLY A 109 9.01 -5.34 15.66
C GLY A 109 10.27 -6.22 15.56
N LEU A 110 10.42 -6.96 14.45
CA LEU A 110 11.58 -7.79 14.19
C LEU A 110 12.87 -6.96 13.98
N THR A 111 12.76 -5.83 13.29
CA THR A 111 13.86 -4.88 13.10
C THR A 111 14.29 -4.29 14.44
N PHE A 112 13.34 -3.93 15.30
CA PHE A 112 13.61 -3.40 16.62
C PHE A 112 14.32 -4.43 17.49
N ALA A 113 13.90 -5.69 17.47
CA ALA A 113 14.58 -6.77 18.18
C ALA A 113 16.05 -6.93 17.71
N MET A 114 16.30 -6.85 16.41
CA MET A 114 17.66 -6.89 15.85
C MET A 114 18.51 -5.70 16.35
N ILE A 115 17.97 -4.49 16.34
CA ILE A 115 18.67 -3.28 16.82
C ILE A 115 19.00 -3.40 18.31
N LEU A 116 18.07 -3.90 19.12
CA LEU A 116 18.32 -4.17 20.53
C LEU A 116 19.44 -5.21 20.72
N GLY A 117 19.40 -6.30 19.98
CA GLY A 117 20.44 -7.32 19.99
C GLY A 117 21.81 -6.74 19.67
N GLU A 118 21.91 -5.97 18.60
CA GLU A 118 23.15 -5.28 18.21
C GLU A 118 23.63 -4.31 19.29
N SER A 119 22.74 -3.54 19.89
CA SER A 119 23.07 -2.58 20.95
C SER A 119 23.62 -3.27 22.19
N PHE A 120 22.98 -4.35 22.63
CA PHE A 120 23.46 -5.15 23.78
C PHE A 120 24.77 -5.84 23.47
N PHE A 121 24.95 -6.35 22.26
CA PHE A 121 26.21 -6.95 21.85
C PHE A 121 27.37 -5.96 21.89
N ARG A 122 27.17 -4.77 21.30
CA ARG A 122 28.16 -3.67 21.37
C ARG A 122 28.50 -3.26 22.82
N ALA A 123 27.47 -3.17 23.67
CA ALA A 123 27.65 -2.88 25.08
C ALA A 123 28.45 -3.94 25.80
N SER A 124 28.21 -5.22 25.52
CA SER A 124 28.96 -6.33 26.11
C SER A 124 30.45 -6.32 25.71
N LEU A 125 30.75 -6.03 24.44
CA LEU A 125 32.12 -5.88 23.96
C LEU A 125 32.84 -4.71 24.62
N LYS A 126 32.18 -3.57 24.83
CA LYS A 126 32.75 -2.42 25.51
C LYS A 126 33.03 -2.71 26.99
N SER A 127 32.11 -3.41 27.65
CA SER A 127 32.27 -3.85 29.05
C SER A 127 33.38 -4.89 29.23
N SER A 128 33.58 -5.77 28.25
CA SER A 128 34.66 -6.77 28.23
C SER A 128 36.06 -6.15 28.17
N ARG A 129 36.21 -4.96 27.56
CA ARG A 129 37.47 -4.21 27.50
C ARG A 129 37.79 -3.47 28.80
N SER A 130 36.83 -3.21 29.63
CA SER A 130 37.01 -2.64 30.96
C SER A 130 37.40 -3.78 31.91
N ARG A 131 38.39 -3.55 32.79
CA ARG A 131 38.97 -4.50 33.76
C ARG A 131 37.95 -4.95 34.83
N SER A 132 36.73 -5.33 34.43
CA SER A 132 35.63 -5.72 35.33
C SER A 132 35.82 -7.17 35.80
N LYS A 133 35.69 -7.37 37.13
CA LYS A 133 35.78 -8.69 37.80
C LYS A 133 34.61 -9.64 37.40
N ASN A 134 33.60 -9.17 36.69
CA ASN A 134 32.37 -9.94 36.42
C ASN A 134 32.29 -10.44 34.94
N LYS A 135 33.27 -11.26 34.54
CA LYS A 135 33.30 -11.85 33.18
C LYS A 135 32.08 -12.71 32.86
N GLY A 136 31.47 -13.37 33.84
CA GLY A 136 30.28 -14.21 33.64
C GLY A 136 29.06 -13.42 33.21
N GLY A 137 28.80 -12.27 33.80
CA GLY A 137 27.66 -11.40 33.42
C GLY A 137 27.77 -10.86 31.99
N VAL A 138 28.98 -10.53 31.54
CA VAL A 138 29.22 -10.06 30.17
C VAL A 138 28.91 -11.14 29.12
N ILE A 139 29.27 -12.38 29.41
CA ILE A 139 29.03 -13.54 28.52
C ILE A 139 27.51 -13.77 28.40
N ILE A 140 26.78 -13.73 29.49
CA ILE A 140 25.30 -13.90 29.48
C ILE A 140 24.63 -12.83 28.64
N ILE A 141 25.01 -11.58 28.81
CA ILE A 141 24.47 -10.46 28.02
C ILE A 141 24.78 -10.63 26.53
N ALA A 142 26.02 -11.09 26.21
CA ALA A 142 26.42 -11.34 24.82
C ALA A 142 25.59 -12.48 24.18
N LEU A 143 25.32 -13.55 24.93
CA LEU A 143 24.47 -14.65 24.45
C LEU A 143 23.03 -14.21 24.22
N ILE A 144 22.42 -13.45 25.14
CA ILE A 144 21.09 -12.88 24.98
C ILE A 144 21.06 -11.96 23.74
N ALA A 145 22.06 -11.10 23.60
CA ALA A 145 22.18 -10.20 22.45
C ALA A 145 22.26 -10.96 21.13
N LEU A 146 23.03 -12.08 21.11
CA LEU A 146 23.15 -12.92 19.92
C LEU A 146 21.79 -13.57 19.53
N VAL A 147 21.04 -14.05 20.53
CA VAL A 147 19.69 -14.61 20.30
C VAL A 147 18.75 -13.57 19.71
N PHE A 148 18.68 -12.36 20.29
CA PHE A 148 17.83 -11.27 19.78
C PHE A 148 18.24 -10.86 18.37
N TYR A 149 19.54 -10.75 18.12
CA TYR A 149 20.06 -10.42 16.79
C TYR A 149 19.71 -11.49 15.76
N GLY A 150 19.94 -12.75 16.09
CA GLY A 150 19.65 -13.89 15.20
C GLY A 150 18.16 -14.03 14.89
N LEU A 151 17.31 -13.94 15.91
CA LEU A 151 15.84 -13.95 15.73
C LEU A 151 15.36 -12.78 14.86
N GLY A 152 15.89 -11.58 15.10
CA GLY A 152 15.55 -10.41 14.31
C GLY A 152 15.96 -10.55 12.84
N LEU A 153 17.16 -11.07 12.57
CA LEU A 153 17.68 -11.26 11.22
C LEU A 153 16.88 -12.33 10.45
N LEU A 154 16.68 -13.50 11.06
CA LEU A 154 15.85 -14.55 10.45
C LEU A 154 14.42 -14.07 10.23
N GLY A 155 13.83 -13.41 11.24
CA GLY A 155 12.49 -12.87 11.15
C GLY A 155 12.32 -11.85 10.02
N GLN A 156 13.30 -10.98 9.78
CA GLN A 156 13.27 -10.04 8.66
C GLN A 156 13.28 -10.73 7.30
N ILE A 157 14.09 -11.81 7.16
CA ILE A 157 14.12 -12.59 5.91
C ILE A 157 12.73 -13.19 5.64
N PHE A 158 12.16 -13.87 6.63
CA PHE A 158 10.83 -14.46 6.52
C PHE A 158 9.75 -13.40 6.26
N ALA A 159 9.80 -12.27 6.95
CA ALA A 159 8.84 -11.17 6.76
C ALA A 159 8.89 -10.60 5.35
N LYS A 160 10.07 -10.43 4.75
CA LYS A 160 10.22 -9.97 3.36
C LYS A 160 9.68 -10.98 2.35
N ILE A 161 9.91 -12.28 2.56
CA ILE A 161 9.36 -13.33 1.70
C ILE A 161 7.84 -13.33 1.79
N LEU A 162 7.29 -13.28 2.99
CA LEU A 162 5.85 -13.23 3.22
C LEU A 162 5.22 -11.98 2.59
N GLN A 163 5.83 -10.82 2.78
CA GLN A 163 5.38 -9.57 2.17
C GLN A 163 5.32 -9.67 0.63
N SER A 164 6.37 -10.23 0.01
CA SER A 164 6.41 -10.43 -1.44
C SER A 164 5.33 -11.39 -1.93
N ALA A 165 5.10 -12.49 -1.21
CA ALA A 165 4.06 -13.46 -1.54
C ALA A 165 2.65 -12.85 -1.43
N ILE A 166 2.37 -12.15 -0.33
CA ILE A 166 1.09 -11.48 -0.10
C ILE A 166 0.85 -10.39 -1.15
N SER A 167 1.86 -9.57 -1.45
CA SER A 167 1.74 -8.51 -2.47
C SER A 167 1.32 -9.08 -3.82
N ARG A 168 1.94 -10.16 -4.28
CA ARG A 168 1.55 -10.83 -5.53
C ARG A 168 0.12 -11.36 -5.52
N GLN A 169 -0.32 -11.94 -4.40
CA GLN A 169 -1.68 -12.44 -4.27
C GLN A 169 -2.71 -11.31 -4.31
N LYS A 170 -2.40 -10.17 -3.70
CA LYS A 170 -3.26 -8.99 -3.73
C LYS A 170 -3.43 -8.44 -5.15
N GLU A 171 -2.32 -8.28 -5.88
CA GLU A 171 -2.36 -7.83 -7.27
C GLU A 171 -3.19 -8.78 -8.13
N PHE A 172 -2.97 -10.10 -7.99
CA PHE A 172 -3.75 -11.09 -8.71
C PHE A 172 -5.24 -11.03 -8.38
N LEU A 173 -5.58 -10.83 -7.11
CA LEU A 173 -6.96 -10.70 -6.64
C LEU A 173 -7.59 -9.40 -7.15
N ALA A 174 -6.84 -8.27 -7.13
CA ALA A 174 -7.29 -6.99 -7.62
C ALA A 174 -7.59 -7.03 -9.13
N ASP A 175 -6.71 -7.65 -9.90
CA ASP A 175 -6.93 -7.86 -11.34
C ASP A 175 -8.16 -8.72 -11.60
N ALA A 176 -8.31 -9.84 -10.90
CA ALA A 176 -9.47 -10.73 -11.05
C ALA A 176 -10.78 -10.03 -10.68
N SER A 177 -10.81 -9.27 -9.58
CA SER A 177 -11.99 -8.54 -9.13
C SER A 177 -12.32 -7.37 -10.07
N SER A 178 -11.32 -6.68 -10.62
CA SER A 178 -11.55 -5.62 -11.59
C SER A 178 -12.28 -6.13 -12.82
N VAL A 179 -11.90 -7.32 -13.32
CA VAL A 179 -12.59 -7.98 -14.43
C VAL A 179 -14.00 -8.41 -14.03
N GLN A 180 -14.20 -8.89 -12.81
CA GLN A 180 -15.52 -9.28 -12.30
C GLN A 180 -16.47 -8.08 -12.25
N TYR A 181 -16.01 -6.91 -11.78
CA TYR A 181 -16.84 -5.71 -11.65
C TYR A 181 -17.13 -5.05 -13.00
N THR A 182 -16.13 -4.97 -13.87
CA THR A 182 -16.27 -4.30 -15.17
C THR A 182 -16.80 -5.20 -16.27
N ARG A 183 -16.66 -6.53 -16.12
CA ARG A 183 -16.87 -7.53 -17.19
C ARG A 183 -16.09 -7.22 -18.46
N ASN A 184 -15.02 -6.44 -18.37
CA ASN A 184 -14.21 -5.96 -19.48
C ASN A 184 -12.71 -6.17 -19.20
N ILE A 185 -12.15 -7.25 -19.74
CA ILE A 185 -10.72 -7.57 -19.60
C ILE A 185 -9.84 -6.58 -20.40
N SER A 186 -10.37 -6.03 -21.50
CA SER A 186 -9.59 -5.17 -22.39
C SER A 186 -9.25 -3.82 -21.74
N GLY A 187 -10.09 -3.27 -20.89
CA GLY A 187 -9.92 -1.99 -20.21
C GLY A 187 -8.67 -1.97 -19.36
N ILE A 188 -8.57 -2.88 -18.39
CA ILE A 188 -7.39 -2.96 -17.49
C ILE A 188 -6.11 -3.30 -18.27
N LYS A 189 -6.18 -4.23 -19.24
CA LYS A 189 -5.02 -4.61 -20.04
C LYS A 189 -4.47 -3.45 -20.87
N SER A 190 -5.33 -2.63 -21.49
CA SER A 190 -4.90 -1.47 -22.27
C SER A 190 -4.39 -0.34 -21.37
N ALA A 191 -4.99 -0.13 -20.21
CA ALA A 191 -4.50 0.83 -19.21
C ALA A 191 -3.08 0.48 -18.75
N LEU A 192 -2.83 -0.75 -18.35
CA LEU A 192 -1.49 -1.22 -17.94
C LEU A 192 -0.45 -1.08 -19.07
N LYS A 193 -0.84 -1.38 -20.30
CA LYS A 193 0.04 -1.18 -21.47
C LYS A 193 0.37 0.30 -21.68
N ARG A 194 -0.61 1.19 -21.54
CA ARG A 194 -0.43 2.64 -21.68
C ARG A 194 0.48 3.20 -20.59
N ILE A 195 0.27 2.80 -19.34
CA ILE A 195 1.14 3.18 -18.21
C ILE A 195 2.59 2.79 -18.51
N LYS A 196 2.82 1.55 -18.95
CA LYS A 196 4.16 1.07 -19.28
C LYS A 196 4.84 1.88 -20.39
N ILE A 197 4.12 2.23 -21.44
CA ILE A 197 4.66 3.03 -22.56
C ILE A 197 5.06 4.43 -22.09
N LEU A 198 4.24 5.05 -21.24
CA LEU A 198 4.48 6.43 -20.79
C LEU A 198 5.53 6.53 -19.67
N GLN A 199 5.82 5.44 -18.96
CA GLN A 199 6.93 5.37 -17.99
C GLN A 199 8.29 5.09 -18.65
N THR A 200 8.30 4.67 -19.90
CA THR A 200 9.54 4.32 -20.63
C THR A 200 10.07 5.47 -21.49
N ASN A 201 9.29 6.53 -21.66
CA ASN A 201 9.65 7.78 -22.35
C ASN A 201 9.94 8.90 -21.35
#